data_2d3a1dddc99fc29f6796f670c7c2f84a
#
_entry.id   2d3a1dddc99fc29f6796f670c7c2f84a
#
_cell.length_a   1.000
_cell.length_b   1.000
_cell.length_c   1.000
_cell.angle_alpha   90.00
_cell.angle_beta   90.00
_cell.angle_gamma   90.00
#
_symmetry.space_group_name_H-M   'P 1'
#
loop_
_entity.id
_entity.type
_entity.pdbx_description
1 polymer ?
#
loop_
_entity_poly.entity_id
_entity_poly.type
_entity_poly.pdbx_seq_one_letter_code
_entity_poly.pdbx_strand_id
1 'polypeptide(L)'
;MQQLGDDYKFPSPQSATKEGIVAVGGDLNPLRILEAYKNGIFPWFSDDENLMWWSPDPRMILFPEKIKISKSFKSFLKKKEYRVSFNENFEDVIESCSNIKRVNQKGTWITNGLKQSFIKLHQMGYAHSVEVWQHDVIVGGLYGLDLGNVFCGESMFSVKSNASKVGLYFLCQELKHNNYRFIDCQVPSQHLRLSLIHISEPTRQP
;
A
#
# COMPACT_ATOMS: atom_id res chain seq x y z
N MET A 1 8.74 14.20 -19.75
CA MET A 1 9.07 13.26 -18.65
C MET A 1 10.47 13.63 -18.16
N GLN A 2 10.60 13.93 -16.88
CA GLN A 2 11.87 14.43 -16.32
C GLN A 2 12.73 13.26 -15.81
N GLN A 3 14.05 13.32 -16.11
CA GLN A 3 15.04 12.41 -15.54
C GLN A 3 15.44 12.93 -14.16
N LEU A 4 15.40 12.07 -13.13
CA LEU A 4 15.85 12.42 -11.79
C LEU A 4 17.37 12.41 -11.68
N GLY A 5 17.91 13.40 -10.99
CA GLY A 5 19.33 13.50 -10.62
C GLY A 5 19.65 12.83 -9.27
N ASP A 6 20.81 13.20 -8.71
CA ASP A 6 21.29 12.65 -7.43
C ASP A 6 20.58 13.25 -6.21
N ASP A 7 19.98 14.43 -6.36
CA ASP A 7 19.16 15.02 -5.30
C ASP A 7 17.79 14.29 -5.21
N TYR A 8 17.12 14.42 -4.06
CA TYR A 8 15.84 13.74 -3.83
C TYR A 8 14.63 14.59 -4.24
N LYS A 9 14.84 15.64 -5.04
CA LYS A 9 13.76 16.51 -5.49
C LYS A 9 12.95 15.85 -6.61
N PHE A 10 11.66 16.00 -6.53
CA PHE A 10 10.72 15.56 -7.57
C PHE A 10 10.10 16.76 -8.30
N PRO A 11 9.75 16.59 -9.59
CA PRO A 11 8.89 17.54 -10.27
C PRO A 11 7.52 17.61 -9.58
N SER A 12 6.79 18.70 -9.84
CA SER A 12 5.41 18.79 -9.35
C SER A 12 4.55 17.65 -9.89
N PRO A 13 3.70 17.01 -9.06
CA PRO A 13 2.72 16.02 -9.51
C PRO A 13 1.82 16.53 -10.65
N GLN A 14 1.55 17.86 -10.71
CA GLN A 14 0.77 18.47 -11.78
C GLN A 14 1.44 18.39 -13.15
N SER A 15 2.75 18.11 -13.21
CA SER A 15 3.49 17.90 -14.46
C SER A 15 3.42 16.45 -14.97
N ALA A 16 2.66 15.58 -14.31
CA ALA A 16 2.51 14.19 -14.74
C ALA A 16 1.94 14.09 -16.16
N THR A 17 2.35 13.05 -16.89
CA THR A 17 1.74 12.70 -18.18
C THR A 17 0.26 12.34 -18.00
N LYS A 18 -0.47 12.16 -19.10
CA LYS A 18 -1.88 11.71 -19.05
C LYS A 18 -2.04 10.36 -18.34
N GLU A 19 -1.01 9.51 -18.42
CA GLU A 19 -0.96 8.21 -17.76
C GLU A 19 -0.60 8.31 -16.26
N GLY A 20 -0.10 9.46 -15.81
CA GLY A 20 0.29 9.72 -14.44
C GLY A 20 1.79 9.59 -14.15
N ILE A 21 2.66 9.50 -15.15
CA ILE A 21 4.12 9.43 -14.95
C ILE A 21 4.67 10.82 -14.67
N VAL A 22 5.36 10.99 -13.55
CA VAL A 22 5.98 12.27 -13.13
C VAL A 22 7.44 12.33 -13.57
N ALA A 23 8.19 11.24 -13.30
CA ALA A 23 9.63 11.19 -13.54
C ALA A 23 10.13 9.77 -13.83
N VAL A 24 11.37 9.67 -14.30
CA VAL A 24 12.09 8.39 -14.52
C VAL A 24 13.49 8.46 -13.92
N GLY A 25 14.09 7.28 -13.66
CA GLY A 25 15.45 7.17 -13.12
C GLY A 25 15.54 7.52 -11.63
N GLY A 26 16.68 8.03 -11.21
CA GLY A 26 17.03 8.16 -9.79
C GLY A 26 17.47 6.83 -9.20
N ASP A 27 17.19 6.62 -7.92
CA ASP A 27 17.54 5.41 -7.17
C ASP A 27 16.42 5.00 -6.21
N LEU A 28 16.57 3.86 -5.57
CA LEU A 28 15.64 3.33 -4.56
C LEU A 28 16.11 3.63 -3.13
N ASN A 29 16.85 4.72 -2.91
CA ASN A 29 17.21 5.15 -1.56
C ASN A 29 15.94 5.38 -0.72
N PRO A 30 15.86 4.84 0.51
CA PRO A 30 14.69 5.03 1.38
C PRO A 30 14.26 6.49 1.55
N LEU A 31 15.22 7.42 1.62
CA LEU A 31 14.91 8.85 1.75
C LEU A 31 14.28 9.43 0.47
N ARG A 32 14.72 8.99 -0.71
CA ARG A 32 14.07 9.36 -1.98
C ARG A 32 12.65 8.82 -2.05
N ILE A 33 12.43 7.56 -1.66
CA ILE A 33 11.10 6.97 -1.60
C ILE A 33 10.21 7.78 -0.64
N LEU A 34 10.69 8.06 0.56
CA LEU A 34 9.94 8.85 1.54
C LEU A 34 9.59 10.24 1.00
N GLU A 35 10.53 10.92 0.32
CA GLU A 35 10.28 12.22 -0.29
C GLU A 35 9.25 12.15 -1.42
N ALA A 36 9.28 11.10 -2.24
CA ALA A 36 8.26 10.87 -3.26
C ALA A 36 6.86 10.78 -2.64
N TYR A 37 6.68 9.94 -1.61
CA TYR A 37 5.38 9.77 -0.96
C TYR A 37 4.87 11.05 -0.29
N LYS A 38 5.74 11.86 0.32
CA LYS A 38 5.38 13.18 0.88
C LYS A 38 4.81 14.12 -0.18
N ASN A 39 5.23 13.96 -1.44
CA ASN A 39 4.76 14.73 -2.58
C ASN A 39 3.63 14.04 -3.37
N GLY A 40 3.02 12.96 -2.85
CA GLY A 40 1.96 12.22 -3.53
C GLY A 40 2.44 11.40 -4.73
N ILE A 41 3.74 11.13 -4.80
CA ILE A 41 4.40 10.36 -5.87
C ILE A 41 4.79 8.99 -5.31
N PHE A 42 4.71 7.94 -6.11
CA PHE A 42 5.11 6.59 -5.70
C PHE A 42 5.87 5.87 -6.82
N PRO A 43 6.77 4.93 -6.49
CA PRO A 43 7.47 4.10 -7.47
C PRO A 43 6.56 2.97 -7.96
N TRP A 44 6.51 2.78 -9.30
CA TRP A 44 5.83 1.63 -9.90
C TRP A 44 6.50 1.28 -11.22
N PHE A 45 7.13 0.12 -11.27
CA PHE A 45 7.96 -0.36 -12.38
C PHE A 45 8.06 -1.89 -12.34
N SER A 46 8.65 -2.50 -13.35
CA SER A 46 8.77 -3.96 -13.46
C SER A 46 10.18 -4.50 -13.17
N ASP A 47 11.19 -3.63 -13.19
CA ASP A 47 12.60 -3.96 -12.94
C ASP A 47 13.34 -2.77 -12.32
N ASP A 48 14.44 -3.04 -11.60
CA ASP A 48 15.22 -2.01 -10.88
C ASP A 48 16.09 -1.13 -11.81
N GLU A 49 16.13 -1.39 -13.11
CA GLU A 49 16.89 -0.60 -14.08
C GLU A 49 16.06 0.55 -14.68
N ASN A 50 14.74 0.37 -14.78
CA ASN A 50 13.81 1.31 -15.40
C ASN A 50 12.86 1.92 -14.37
N LEU A 51 13.41 2.67 -13.42
CA LEU A 51 12.62 3.28 -12.35
C LEU A 51 11.65 4.32 -12.90
N MET A 52 10.39 4.20 -12.53
CA MET A 52 9.32 5.13 -12.89
C MET A 52 8.56 5.58 -11.64
N TRP A 53 8.25 6.88 -11.61
CA TRP A 53 7.59 7.56 -10.50
C TRP A 53 6.26 8.12 -10.96
N TRP A 54 5.22 7.82 -10.22
CA TRP A 54 3.84 8.02 -10.64
C TRP A 54 3.05 8.89 -9.66
N SER A 55 2.16 9.71 -10.23
CA SER A 55 1.11 10.42 -9.50
C SER A 55 -0.13 10.49 -10.40
N PRO A 56 -0.93 9.42 -10.49
CA PRO A 56 -2.12 9.39 -11.33
C PRO A 56 -3.25 10.27 -10.79
N ASP A 57 -4.05 10.84 -11.70
CA ASP A 57 -5.32 11.49 -11.41
C ASP A 57 -6.39 10.84 -12.31
N PRO A 58 -7.46 10.26 -11.76
CA PRO A 58 -7.91 10.30 -10.34
C PRO A 58 -7.12 9.39 -9.40
N ARG A 59 -6.99 9.80 -8.12
CA ARG A 59 -6.35 9.06 -7.04
C ARG A 59 -7.37 8.27 -6.23
N MET A 60 -7.12 6.98 -5.99
CA MET A 60 -7.99 6.17 -5.13
C MET A 60 -7.61 6.34 -3.67
N ILE A 61 -8.57 6.73 -2.84
CA ILE A 61 -8.40 6.85 -1.38
C ILE A 61 -9.50 6.09 -0.64
N LEU A 62 -9.17 5.64 0.57
CA LEU A 62 -10.09 4.98 1.49
C LEU A 62 -10.13 5.73 2.81
N PHE A 63 -11.32 6.13 3.26
CA PHE A 63 -11.52 6.74 4.57
C PHE A 63 -11.72 5.66 5.63
N PRO A 64 -10.84 5.52 6.64
CA PRO A 64 -10.96 4.50 7.70
C PRO A 64 -12.31 4.55 8.42
N GLU A 65 -12.85 5.74 8.64
CA GLU A 65 -14.14 5.96 9.29
C GLU A 65 -15.35 5.51 8.44
N LYS A 66 -15.20 5.45 7.10
CA LYS A 66 -16.27 5.12 6.16
C LYS A 66 -16.28 3.65 5.74
N ILE A 67 -15.40 2.83 6.31
CA ILE A 67 -15.35 1.41 5.97
C ILE A 67 -16.68 0.72 6.34
N LYS A 68 -17.33 0.10 5.35
CA LYS A 68 -18.56 -0.66 5.54
C LYS A 68 -18.26 -2.14 5.38
N ILE A 69 -18.63 -2.94 6.37
CA ILE A 69 -18.47 -4.38 6.34
C ILE A 69 -19.84 -5.09 6.23
N SER A 70 -19.89 -6.13 5.41
CA SER A 70 -21.10 -6.91 5.19
C SER A 70 -21.53 -7.67 6.46
N LYS A 71 -22.81 -8.07 6.54
CA LYS A 71 -23.31 -8.91 7.64
C LYS A 71 -22.53 -10.23 7.74
N SER A 72 -22.22 -10.85 6.59
CA SER A 72 -21.45 -12.09 6.53
C SER A 72 -20.03 -11.92 7.06
N PHE A 73 -19.37 -10.81 6.72
CA PHE A 73 -18.03 -10.52 7.25
C PHE A 73 -18.05 -10.20 8.75
N LYS A 74 -19.08 -9.49 9.26
CA LYS A 74 -19.28 -9.32 10.71
C LYS A 74 -19.40 -10.66 11.44
N SER A 75 -20.19 -11.60 10.86
CA SER A 75 -20.33 -12.95 11.42
C SER A 75 -19.01 -13.73 11.38
N PHE A 76 -18.22 -13.55 10.32
CA PHE A 76 -16.89 -14.16 10.20
C PHE A 76 -15.93 -13.64 11.29
N LEU A 77 -15.85 -12.32 11.51
CA LEU A 77 -15.02 -11.73 12.56
C LEU A 77 -15.34 -12.23 13.96
N LYS A 78 -16.63 -12.53 14.26
CA LYS A 78 -17.05 -13.07 15.56
C LYS A 78 -16.50 -14.46 15.86
N LYS A 79 -16.14 -15.24 14.83
CA LYS A 79 -15.57 -16.58 15.01
C LYS A 79 -14.14 -16.56 15.56
N LYS A 80 -13.46 -15.40 15.48
CA LYS A 80 -12.08 -15.21 15.97
C LYS A 80 -11.08 -16.24 15.43
N GLU A 81 -11.26 -16.67 14.17
CA GLU A 81 -10.41 -17.68 13.54
C GLU A 81 -8.99 -17.18 13.26
N TYR A 82 -8.79 -15.85 13.26
CA TYR A 82 -7.52 -15.20 12.97
C TYR A 82 -7.08 -14.31 14.14
N ARG A 83 -5.78 -14.37 14.45
CA ARG A 83 -5.07 -13.36 15.24
C ARG A 83 -4.56 -12.28 14.29
N VAL A 84 -4.55 -11.04 14.74
CA VAL A 84 -3.97 -9.92 13.99
C VAL A 84 -2.88 -9.28 14.83
N SER A 85 -1.77 -8.96 14.20
CA SER A 85 -0.67 -8.21 14.79
C SER A 85 -0.23 -7.06 13.87
N PHE A 86 0.60 -6.19 14.40
CA PHE A 86 1.20 -5.06 13.70
C PHE A 86 2.71 -5.11 13.90
N ASN A 87 3.48 -5.06 12.81
CA ASN A 87 4.93 -4.99 12.84
C ASN A 87 5.64 -6.17 13.52
N GLU A 88 4.99 -7.32 13.70
CA GLU A 88 5.65 -8.51 14.25
C GLU A 88 6.56 -9.19 13.22
N ASN A 89 6.20 -9.13 11.93
CA ASN A 89 6.94 -9.83 10.88
C ASN A 89 6.84 -9.15 9.51
N PHE A 90 7.39 -7.93 9.42
CA PHE A 90 7.34 -7.10 8.21
C PHE A 90 7.96 -7.79 6.99
N GLU A 91 9.11 -8.46 7.19
CA GLU A 91 9.85 -9.09 6.09
C GLU A 91 9.06 -10.23 5.45
N ASP A 92 8.39 -11.08 6.23
CA ASP A 92 7.55 -12.14 5.69
C ASP A 92 6.31 -11.60 4.99
N VAL A 93 5.76 -10.47 5.45
CA VAL A 93 4.61 -9.82 4.80
C VAL A 93 5.00 -9.28 3.42
N ILE A 94 6.10 -8.52 3.32
CA ILE A 94 6.52 -7.96 2.02
C ILE A 94 6.98 -9.06 1.06
N GLU A 95 7.64 -10.10 1.56
CA GLU A 95 8.02 -11.28 0.78
C GLU A 95 6.78 -11.99 0.22
N SER A 96 5.78 -12.25 1.06
CA SER A 96 4.52 -12.86 0.65
C SER A 96 3.77 -12.01 -0.38
N CYS A 97 3.78 -10.68 -0.22
CA CYS A 97 3.21 -9.74 -1.18
C CYS A 97 3.92 -9.78 -2.54
N SER A 98 5.24 -9.97 -2.55
CA SER A 98 6.04 -10.04 -3.77
C SER A 98 5.82 -11.35 -4.53
N ASN A 99 5.53 -12.45 -3.83
CA ASN A 99 5.41 -13.79 -4.40
C ASN A 99 3.99 -14.18 -4.82
N ILE A 100 2.97 -13.37 -4.44
CA ILE A 100 1.59 -13.74 -4.77
C ILE A 100 1.32 -13.61 -6.27
N LYS A 101 0.84 -14.70 -6.87
CA LYS A 101 0.38 -14.69 -8.27
C LYS A 101 -0.91 -13.88 -8.39
N ARG A 102 -0.86 -12.81 -9.17
CA ARG A 102 -2.05 -11.99 -9.48
C ARG A 102 -2.59 -12.36 -10.85
N VAL A 103 -3.92 -12.46 -10.95
CA VAL A 103 -4.60 -12.71 -12.23
C VAL A 103 -4.27 -11.54 -13.17
N ASN A 104 -3.84 -11.87 -14.40
CA ASN A 104 -3.47 -10.91 -15.45
C ASN A 104 -2.18 -10.09 -15.20
N GLN A 105 -1.31 -10.49 -14.28
CA GLN A 105 -0.01 -9.86 -14.08
C GLN A 105 1.12 -10.88 -14.29
N LYS A 106 2.04 -10.59 -15.21
CA LYS A 106 3.28 -11.36 -15.37
C LYS A 106 4.33 -10.78 -14.40
N GLY A 107 4.68 -11.55 -13.36
CA GLY A 107 5.66 -11.14 -12.36
C GLY A 107 5.08 -10.24 -11.26
N THR A 108 5.97 -9.59 -10.54
CA THR A 108 5.65 -8.65 -9.45
C THR A 108 6.30 -7.29 -9.73
N TRP A 109 5.64 -6.22 -9.30
CA TRP A 109 6.24 -4.89 -9.28
C TRP A 109 7.07 -4.63 -8.01
N ILE A 110 6.99 -5.54 -7.01
CA ILE A 110 7.80 -5.47 -5.80
C ILE A 110 9.14 -6.14 -6.10
N THR A 111 10.04 -5.41 -6.73
CA THR A 111 11.38 -5.85 -7.07
C THR A 111 12.24 -6.05 -5.82
N ASN A 112 13.40 -6.70 -5.97
CA ASN A 112 14.30 -6.90 -4.83
C ASN A 112 14.83 -5.56 -4.28
N GLY A 113 15.16 -4.60 -5.14
CA GLY A 113 15.61 -3.28 -4.74
C GLY A 113 14.54 -2.54 -3.94
N LEU A 114 13.30 -2.53 -4.44
CA LEU A 114 12.17 -1.91 -3.75
C LEU A 114 11.89 -2.59 -2.40
N LYS A 115 11.91 -3.93 -2.34
CA LYS A 115 11.74 -4.70 -1.10
C LYS A 115 12.78 -4.31 -0.05
N GLN A 116 14.05 -4.26 -0.40
CA GLN A 116 15.13 -3.86 0.52
C GLN A 116 14.94 -2.43 1.03
N SER A 117 14.46 -1.53 0.18
CA SER A 117 14.18 -0.14 0.58
C SER A 117 13.03 -0.04 1.57
N PHE A 118 11.96 -0.81 1.38
CA PHE A 118 10.84 -0.85 2.33
C PHE A 118 11.21 -1.51 3.66
N ILE A 119 12.09 -2.53 3.67
CA ILE A 119 12.64 -3.10 4.91
C ILE A 119 13.42 -2.04 5.69
N LYS A 120 14.25 -1.23 5.00
CA LYS A 120 14.95 -0.10 5.63
C LYS A 120 13.99 0.97 6.14
N LEU A 121 12.95 1.31 5.37
CA LEU A 121 11.90 2.24 5.82
C LEU A 121 11.17 1.72 7.05
N HIS A 122 10.95 0.42 7.16
CA HIS A 122 10.39 -0.21 8.34
C HIS A 122 11.33 -0.06 9.55
N GLN A 123 12.62 -0.35 9.40
CA GLN A 123 13.63 -0.15 10.44
C GLN A 123 13.75 1.31 10.89
N MET A 124 13.48 2.26 9.99
CA MET A 124 13.43 3.70 10.28
C MET A 124 12.09 4.16 10.90
N GLY A 125 11.10 3.26 11.03
CA GLY A 125 9.79 3.57 11.62
C GLY A 125 8.78 4.22 10.66
N TYR A 126 9.02 4.20 9.35
CA TYR A 126 8.11 4.76 8.34
C TYR A 126 7.22 3.74 7.65
N ALA A 127 7.67 2.50 7.49
CA ALA A 127 6.85 1.45 6.88
C ALA A 127 6.34 0.47 7.95
N HIS A 128 5.08 0.07 7.80
CA HIS A 128 4.39 -0.78 8.77
C HIS A 128 3.66 -1.93 8.08
N SER A 129 3.54 -3.05 8.80
CA SER A 129 2.80 -4.22 8.36
C SER A 129 1.64 -4.55 9.28
N VAL A 130 0.68 -5.26 8.72
CA VAL A 130 -0.38 -5.96 9.47
C VAL A 130 -0.31 -7.42 9.08
N GLU A 131 -0.12 -8.28 10.05
CA GLU A 131 -0.10 -9.73 9.88
C GLU A 131 -1.45 -10.33 10.30
N VAL A 132 -1.90 -11.30 9.54
CA VAL A 132 -3.09 -12.11 9.86
C VAL A 132 -2.66 -13.56 9.99
N TRP A 133 -2.81 -14.09 11.20
CA TRP A 133 -2.33 -15.40 11.59
C TRP A 133 -3.48 -16.39 11.75
N GLN A 134 -3.23 -17.61 11.32
CA GLN A 134 -4.02 -18.77 11.72
C GLN A 134 -3.08 -19.77 12.41
N HIS A 135 -3.28 -19.99 13.71
CA HIS A 135 -2.27 -20.57 14.58
C HIS A 135 -0.95 -19.75 14.48
N ASP A 136 0.17 -20.38 14.23
CA ASP A 136 1.49 -19.72 14.13
C ASP A 136 1.93 -19.43 12.68
N VAL A 137 0.98 -19.49 11.72
CA VAL A 137 1.25 -19.26 10.29
C VAL A 137 0.61 -17.95 9.83
N ILE A 138 1.37 -17.12 9.12
CA ILE A 138 0.84 -15.92 8.46
C ILE A 138 0.03 -16.37 7.24
N VAL A 139 -1.27 -16.12 7.25
CA VAL A 139 -2.22 -16.53 6.19
C VAL A 139 -2.73 -15.36 5.35
N GLY A 140 -2.36 -14.15 5.72
CA GLY A 140 -2.63 -12.92 5.00
C GLY A 140 -1.94 -11.75 5.67
N GLY A 141 -1.90 -10.63 5.00
CA GLY A 141 -1.29 -9.43 5.53
C GLY A 141 -1.27 -8.31 4.49
N LEU A 142 -0.81 -7.17 4.92
CA LEU A 142 -0.58 -6.00 4.09
C LEU A 142 0.56 -5.17 4.68
N TYR A 143 1.14 -4.32 3.86
CA TYR A 143 2.10 -3.32 4.33
C TYR A 143 1.87 -1.98 3.63
N GLY A 144 2.44 -0.95 4.19
CA GLY A 144 2.39 0.39 3.64
C GLY A 144 3.32 1.36 4.36
N LEU A 145 3.30 2.60 3.91
CA LEU A 145 4.13 3.68 4.42
C LEU A 145 3.27 4.68 5.18
N ASP A 146 3.72 5.07 6.36
CA ASP A 146 3.06 6.01 7.26
C ASP A 146 3.66 7.41 7.12
N LEU A 147 2.80 8.39 6.86
CA LEU A 147 3.15 9.81 6.79
C LEU A 147 2.59 10.61 7.98
N GLY A 148 2.22 9.94 9.06
CA GLY A 148 1.74 10.54 10.31
C GLY A 148 0.24 10.80 10.37
N ASN A 149 -0.44 11.12 9.27
CA ASN A 149 -1.89 11.29 9.21
C ASN A 149 -2.52 10.71 7.92
N VAL A 150 -1.69 10.15 7.05
CA VAL A 150 -2.04 9.41 5.85
C VAL A 150 -1.24 8.12 5.83
N PHE A 151 -1.90 7.01 5.58
CA PHE A 151 -1.25 5.73 5.37
C PHE A 151 -1.27 5.40 3.88
N CYS A 152 -0.12 5.16 3.27
CA CYS A 152 -0.02 4.76 1.87
C CYS A 152 0.01 3.22 1.81
N GLY A 153 -1.12 2.61 1.44
CA GLY A 153 -1.23 1.16 1.33
C GLY A 153 -0.53 0.65 0.08
N GLU A 154 0.46 -0.21 0.22
CA GLU A 154 1.29 -0.67 -0.90
C GLU A 154 0.77 -1.97 -1.50
N SER A 155 0.66 -2.98 -0.70
CA SER A 155 0.27 -4.30 -1.18
C SER A 155 -0.36 -5.14 -0.07
N MET A 156 -1.17 -6.11 -0.49
CA MET A 156 -1.73 -7.10 0.42
C MET A 156 -1.73 -8.48 -0.24
N PHE A 157 -1.71 -9.51 0.60
CA PHE A 157 -1.85 -10.90 0.18
C PHE A 157 -2.86 -11.66 1.03
N SER A 158 -3.37 -12.77 0.50
CA SER A 158 -4.31 -13.64 1.20
C SER A 158 -4.11 -15.08 0.75
N VAL A 159 -3.73 -15.96 1.65
CA VAL A 159 -3.61 -17.41 1.42
C VAL A 159 -4.89 -18.12 1.86
N LYS A 160 -5.59 -17.56 2.84
CA LYS A 160 -6.86 -18.08 3.35
C LYS A 160 -7.99 -17.07 3.12
N SER A 161 -9.21 -17.61 3.04
CA SER A 161 -10.42 -16.80 2.80
C SER A 161 -10.54 -15.66 3.81
N ASN A 162 -10.83 -14.46 3.33
CA ASN A 162 -10.98 -13.23 4.10
C ASN A 162 -9.74 -12.73 4.86
N ALA A 163 -8.58 -13.38 4.79
CA ALA A 163 -7.42 -12.96 5.60
C ALA A 163 -7.00 -11.51 5.28
N SER A 164 -6.82 -11.14 3.99
CA SER A 164 -6.50 -9.75 3.64
C SER A 164 -7.58 -8.74 4.05
N LYS A 165 -8.86 -9.15 4.00
CA LYS A 165 -9.97 -8.30 4.47
C LYS A 165 -9.91 -8.05 5.97
N VAL A 166 -9.54 -9.09 6.75
CA VAL A 166 -9.34 -8.97 8.20
C VAL A 166 -8.20 -8.00 8.48
N GLY A 167 -7.05 -8.14 7.82
CA GLY A 167 -5.92 -7.22 7.96
C GLY A 167 -6.31 -5.77 7.66
N LEU A 168 -6.96 -5.52 6.52
CA LEU A 168 -7.42 -4.17 6.14
C LEU A 168 -8.45 -3.61 7.13
N TYR A 169 -9.37 -4.43 7.63
CA TYR A 169 -10.34 -4.01 8.64
C TYR A 169 -9.66 -3.55 9.92
N PHE A 170 -8.72 -4.33 10.45
CA PHE A 170 -7.99 -3.97 11.67
C PHE A 170 -7.08 -2.76 11.46
N LEU A 171 -6.41 -2.63 10.29
CA LEU A 171 -5.69 -1.41 9.94
C LEU A 171 -6.62 -0.19 9.99
N CYS A 172 -7.80 -0.27 9.38
CA CYS A 172 -8.77 0.85 9.42
C CYS A 172 -9.22 1.18 10.84
N GLN A 173 -9.38 0.20 11.74
CA GLN A 173 -9.73 0.47 13.14
C GLN A 173 -8.60 1.21 13.86
N GLU A 174 -7.34 0.78 13.66
CA GLU A 174 -6.15 1.40 14.23
C GLU A 174 -5.97 2.85 13.72
N LEU A 175 -6.05 3.04 12.40
CA LEU A 175 -5.94 4.35 11.78
C LEU A 175 -7.06 5.31 12.21
N LYS A 176 -8.29 4.79 12.36
CA LYS A 176 -9.40 5.57 12.89
C LYS A 176 -9.17 5.98 14.34
N HIS A 177 -8.66 5.07 15.18
CA HIS A 177 -8.33 5.36 16.57
C HIS A 177 -7.29 6.48 16.69
N ASN A 178 -6.32 6.48 15.79
CA ASN A 178 -5.23 7.47 15.74
C ASN A 178 -5.55 8.70 14.85
N ASN A 179 -6.81 8.90 14.46
CA ASN A 179 -7.29 10.07 13.70
C ASN A 179 -6.62 10.28 12.33
N TYR A 180 -6.24 9.19 11.64
CA TYR A 180 -5.75 9.28 10.28
C TYR A 180 -6.86 9.74 9.33
N ARG A 181 -6.49 10.57 8.36
CA ARG A 181 -7.43 11.16 7.41
C ARG A 181 -7.91 10.13 6.39
N PHE A 182 -7.00 9.41 5.75
CA PHE A 182 -7.30 8.40 4.73
C PHE A 182 -6.14 7.43 4.52
N ILE A 183 -6.45 6.34 3.85
CA ILE A 183 -5.48 5.45 3.24
C ILE A 183 -5.39 5.82 1.76
N ASP A 184 -4.19 6.14 1.29
CA ASP A 184 -3.89 6.30 -0.12
C ASP A 184 -3.71 4.90 -0.75
N CYS A 185 -4.56 4.57 -1.71
CA CYS A 185 -4.55 3.30 -2.43
C CYS A 185 -4.01 3.46 -3.86
N GLN A 186 -3.45 4.60 -4.20
CA GLN A 186 -2.83 5.02 -5.46
C GLN A 186 -3.78 4.88 -6.67
N VAL A 187 -3.98 3.65 -7.16
CA VAL A 187 -4.77 3.38 -8.36
C VAL A 187 -6.04 2.58 -8.05
N PRO A 188 -7.11 2.73 -8.84
CA PRO A 188 -8.32 1.94 -8.67
C PRO A 188 -8.05 0.44 -8.77
N SER A 189 -8.42 -0.30 -7.74
CA SER A 189 -8.31 -1.76 -7.69
C SER A 189 -9.71 -2.38 -7.60
N GLN A 190 -10.01 -3.31 -8.53
CA GLN A 190 -11.26 -4.07 -8.49
C GLN A 190 -11.39 -4.87 -7.19
N HIS A 191 -10.29 -5.40 -6.68
CA HIS A 191 -10.25 -6.13 -5.41
C HIS A 191 -10.70 -5.26 -4.23
N LEU A 192 -10.22 -4.03 -4.13
CA LEU A 192 -10.62 -3.08 -3.10
C LEU A 192 -12.08 -2.64 -3.28
N ARG A 193 -12.53 -2.39 -4.52
CA ARG A 193 -13.93 -2.02 -4.81
C ARG A 193 -14.93 -3.10 -4.41
N LEU A 194 -14.61 -4.38 -4.63
CA LEU A 194 -15.51 -5.51 -4.36
C LEU A 194 -15.40 -6.04 -2.93
N SER A 195 -14.29 -5.82 -2.25
CA SER A 195 -13.99 -6.58 -1.02
C SER A 195 -14.60 -6.00 0.25
N LEU A 196 -14.75 -4.69 0.40
CA LEU A 196 -15.16 -4.11 1.70
C LEU A 196 -15.87 -2.75 1.60
N ILE A 197 -15.91 -2.07 0.42
CA ILE A 197 -16.00 -0.62 0.47
C ILE A 197 -16.94 -0.09 -0.63
N HIS A 198 -17.95 0.68 -0.24
CA HIS A 198 -18.43 1.76 -1.07
C HIS A 198 -17.36 2.86 -1.04
N ILE A 199 -16.50 2.85 -2.05
CA ILE A 199 -15.51 3.89 -2.27
C ILE A 199 -16.26 5.13 -2.72
N SER A 200 -16.10 6.24 -2.01
CA SER A 200 -16.48 7.54 -2.53
C SER A 200 -15.68 7.80 -3.80
N GLU A 201 -16.33 8.27 -4.87
CA GLU A 201 -15.62 8.62 -6.10
C GLU A 201 -14.45 9.57 -5.81
N PRO A 202 -13.37 9.49 -6.62
CA PRO A 202 -12.20 10.32 -6.41
C PRO A 202 -12.63 11.79 -6.43
N THR A 203 -12.41 12.46 -5.31
CA THR A 203 -12.53 13.91 -5.27
C THR A 203 -11.33 14.49 -5.97
N ARG A 204 -11.55 15.32 -7.02
CA ARG A 204 -10.52 16.25 -7.49
C ARG A 204 -10.02 17.02 -6.27
N GLN A 205 -8.73 16.93 -5.98
CA GLN A 205 -8.14 17.87 -5.02
C GLN A 205 -8.20 19.27 -5.64
N PRO A 206 -8.58 20.28 -4.85
CA PRO A 206 -8.54 21.66 -5.29
C PRO A 206 -7.11 22.13 -5.54
#